data_2ff0cf10b6f696900e5543ebe4242151
#
_entry.id   2ff0cf10b6f696900e5543ebe4242151
#
_cell.length_a   1.000
_cell.length_b   1.000
_cell.length_c   1.000
_cell.angle_alpha   90.00
_cell.angle_beta   90.00
_cell.angle_gamma   90.00
#
_symmetry.space_group_name_H-M   'P 1'
#
loop_
_entity.id
_entity.type
_entity.pdbx_description
1 polymer ?
#
loop_
_entity_poly.entity_id
_entity_poly.type
_entity_poly.pdbx_seq_one_letter_code
_entity_poly.pdbx_strand_id
1 'polypeptide(L)'
;IPELVYVRDIYENRNARANTMFKLTYQAYIMFGMTMLYAIFRLLIIEKNRILKAVSVIGLILFVWTCGYFGNSVHSWFGEVWKPSQYKGLNATAFLETDFSEDVGGIRWLKEHIEDSPVVLEANGDSYSEYERVSAMTGLPTVMGWYVHEWLWRGNLADINARIADIESIYTSTDETQVRKLLEQYDVSYVFVGSCERKKYGEKLNNDILKKLGEVVYQDEEWQTYIIKVK
;
A
#
# COMPACT_ATOMS: atom_id res chain seq x y z
N ILE A 1 21.12 -4.18 22.57
CA ILE A 1 21.30 -5.44 21.77
C ILE A 1 21.32 -5.12 20.28
N PRO A 2 20.32 -4.42 19.70
CA PRO A 2 20.24 -4.21 18.25
C PRO A 2 21.40 -3.41 17.65
N GLU A 3 22.17 -2.72 18.45
CA GLU A 3 23.39 -2.03 18.02
C GLU A 3 24.57 -3.00 17.78
N LEU A 4 24.55 -4.16 18.43
CA LEU A 4 25.64 -5.15 18.39
C LEU A 4 25.28 -6.38 17.58
N VAL A 5 24.00 -6.79 17.64
CA VAL A 5 23.49 -8.00 16.97
C VAL A 5 22.19 -7.64 16.27
N TYR A 6 22.14 -7.82 14.95
CA TYR A 6 21.00 -7.51 14.11
C TYR A 6 20.95 -8.42 12.89
N VAL A 7 19.75 -8.56 12.33
CA VAL A 7 19.58 -9.19 11.02
C VAL A 7 19.94 -8.16 9.96
N ARG A 8 20.85 -8.53 9.05
CA ARG A 8 21.25 -7.65 7.96
C ARG A 8 20.05 -7.35 7.06
N ASP A 9 19.80 -6.08 6.85
CA ASP A 9 18.70 -5.60 6.03
C ASP A 9 19.07 -5.51 4.55
N ILE A 10 18.05 -5.48 3.70
CA ILE A 10 18.16 -5.24 2.25
C ILE A 10 18.75 -3.86 1.92
N TYR A 11 18.63 -2.89 2.82
CA TYR A 11 19.11 -1.50 2.62
C TYR A 11 20.63 -1.36 2.68
N GLU A 12 21.38 -2.41 2.49
CA GLU A 12 22.84 -2.50 2.48
C GLU A 12 23.58 -1.18 2.88
N ASN A 13 24.81 -1.21 3.25
CA ASN A 13 25.73 -0.11 3.50
C ASN A 13 25.29 1.13 4.32
N ARG A 14 24.06 1.67 4.18
CA ARG A 14 23.60 2.84 4.96
C ARG A 14 22.71 2.50 6.13
N ASN A 15 21.84 1.53 5.97
CA ASN A 15 20.79 1.20 6.93
C ASN A 15 20.67 -0.31 7.18
N ALA A 16 21.77 -1.05 7.19
CA ALA A 16 21.81 -2.52 7.28
C ALA A 16 21.08 -3.11 8.51
N ARG A 17 20.75 -2.29 9.51
CA ARG A 17 20.05 -2.68 10.75
C ARG A 17 18.70 -1.97 10.95
N ALA A 18 18.22 -1.24 9.93
CA ALA A 18 17.05 -0.38 10.05
C ALA A 18 15.81 -1.11 10.58
N ASN A 19 15.45 -2.25 9.99
CA ASN A 19 14.29 -3.03 10.42
C ASN A 19 14.45 -3.61 11.83
N THR A 20 15.64 -4.11 12.18
CA THR A 20 15.91 -4.62 13.53
C THR A 20 15.82 -3.50 14.55
N MET A 21 16.44 -2.35 14.27
CA MET A 21 16.39 -1.16 15.13
C MET A 21 14.96 -0.68 15.31
N PHE A 22 14.23 -0.47 14.23
CA PHE A 22 12.85 -0.01 14.27
C PHE A 22 11.97 -0.93 15.11
N LYS A 23 11.97 -2.23 14.83
CA LYS A 23 11.10 -3.20 15.51
C LYS A 23 11.42 -3.33 16.99
N LEU A 24 12.69 -3.48 17.36
CA LEU A 24 13.09 -3.64 18.76
C LEU A 24 12.96 -2.35 19.57
N THR A 25 13.26 -1.19 18.97
CA THR A 25 13.10 0.10 19.64
C THR A 25 11.62 0.39 19.88
N TYR A 26 10.74 0.08 18.92
CA TYR A 26 9.30 0.24 19.08
C TYR A 26 8.73 -0.63 20.20
N GLN A 27 9.13 -1.90 20.27
CA GLN A 27 8.76 -2.80 21.36
C GLN A 27 9.29 -2.29 22.71
N ALA A 28 10.55 -1.87 22.76
CA ALA A 28 11.14 -1.30 23.97
C ALA A 28 10.38 -0.06 24.42
N TYR A 29 9.98 0.83 23.51
CA TYR A 29 9.17 2.01 23.82
C TYR A 29 7.86 1.64 24.50
N ILE A 30 7.12 0.67 23.97
CA ILE A 30 5.87 0.20 24.56
C ILE A 30 6.11 -0.39 25.96
N MET A 31 7.09 -1.28 26.10
CA MET A 31 7.41 -1.94 27.36
C MET A 31 7.86 -0.94 28.44
N PHE A 32 8.71 0.01 28.07
CA PHE A 32 9.14 1.10 28.99
C PHE A 32 7.97 1.98 29.39
N GLY A 33 7.09 2.34 28.46
CA GLY A 33 5.89 3.11 28.75
C GLY A 33 4.99 2.43 29.76
N MET A 34 4.71 1.14 29.59
CA MET A 34 3.91 0.34 30.52
C MET A 34 4.59 0.23 31.89
N THR A 35 5.88 -0.05 31.93
CA THR A 35 6.66 -0.18 33.18
C THR A 35 6.72 1.14 33.91
N MET A 36 6.92 2.24 33.19
CA MET A 36 6.95 3.59 33.78
C MET A 36 5.61 3.97 34.40
N LEU A 37 4.50 3.72 33.70
CA LEU A 37 3.16 3.96 34.23
C LEU A 37 2.90 3.13 35.49
N TYR A 38 3.22 1.84 35.45
CA TYR A 38 3.11 0.98 36.62
C TYR A 38 3.93 1.50 37.80
N ALA A 39 5.18 1.88 37.59
CA ALA A 39 6.05 2.40 38.63
C ALA A 39 5.50 3.72 39.22
N ILE A 40 5.06 4.65 38.37
CA ILE A 40 4.46 5.92 38.80
C ILE A 40 3.24 5.67 39.69
N PHE A 41 2.28 4.87 39.24
CA PHE A 41 1.07 4.60 40.00
C PHE A 41 1.36 3.84 41.29
N ARG A 42 2.26 2.86 41.26
CA ARG A 42 2.68 2.13 42.44
C ARG A 42 3.28 3.07 43.52
N LEU A 43 4.19 3.96 43.10
CA LEU A 43 4.83 4.91 43.99
C LEU A 43 3.85 5.99 44.50
N LEU A 44 2.89 6.44 43.74
CA LEU A 44 1.87 7.38 44.13
C LEU A 44 0.91 6.78 45.17
N ILE A 45 0.46 5.55 44.95
CA ILE A 45 -0.65 4.95 45.75
C ILE A 45 -0.11 4.17 46.95
N ILE A 46 0.93 3.36 46.77
CA ILE A 46 1.37 2.38 47.78
C ILE A 46 2.51 2.94 48.65
N GLU A 47 3.42 3.72 48.05
CA GLU A 47 4.62 4.20 48.74
C GLU A 47 4.25 5.24 49.81
N LYS A 48 4.92 5.16 50.99
CA LYS A 48 4.73 6.09 52.09
C LYS A 48 5.77 7.22 52.11
N ASN A 49 6.89 7.04 51.46
CA ASN A 49 7.96 8.03 51.38
C ASN A 49 7.55 9.24 50.57
N ARG A 50 7.55 10.42 51.16
CA ARG A 50 7.15 11.68 50.53
C ARG A 50 8.04 12.08 49.36
N ILE A 51 9.33 11.74 49.42
CA ILE A 51 10.29 12.04 48.31
C ILE A 51 9.95 11.21 47.09
N LEU A 52 9.73 9.90 47.26
CA LEU A 52 9.37 9.01 46.17
C LEU A 52 8.01 9.37 45.55
N LYS A 53 7.06 9.83 46.38
CA LYS A 53 5.80 10.37 45.83
C LYS A 53 6.01 11.63 44.99
N ALA A 54 6.86 12.56 45.45
CA ALA A 54 7.18 13.76 44.70
C ALA A 54 7.85 13.43 43.37
N VAL A 55 8.79 12.49 43.35
CA VAL A 55 9.42 11.98 42.11
C VAL A 55 8.39 11.41 41.15
N SER A 56 7.42 10.63 41.67
CA SER A 56 6.32 10.08 40.86
C SER A 56 5.40 11.13 40.26
N VAL A 57 5.11 12.20 41.01
CA VAL A 57 4.31 13.34 40.51
C VAL A 57 5.05 14.01 39.36
N ILE A 58 6.37 14.25 39.49
CA ILE A 58 7.20 14.79 38.42
C ILE A 58 7.18 13.86 37.21
N GLY A 59 7.36 12.55 37.43
CA GLY A 59 7.29 11.55 36.37
C GLY A 59 5.94 11.54 35.63
N LEU A 60 4.84 11.69 36.37
CA LEU A 60 3.50 11.79 35.79
C LEU A 60 3.34 13.06 34.92
N ILE A 61 3.83 14.19 35.41
CA ILE A 61 3.80 15.45 34.65
C ILE A 61 4.58 15.32 33.35
N LEU A 62 5.79 14.75 33.40
CA LEU A 62 6.61 14.54 32.23
C LEU A 62 5.95 13.56 31.25
N PHE A 63 5.32 12.50 31.76
CA PHE A 63 4.57 11.55 30.92
C PHE A 63 3.40 12.23 30.22
N VAL A 64 2.58 13.01 30.96
CA VAL A 64 1.46 13.76 30.37
C VAL A 64 1.96 14.75 29.31
N TRP A 65 3.11 15.37 29.53
CA TRP A 65 3.72 16.24 28.54
C TRP A 65 4.06 15.50 27.23
N THR A 66 4.58 14.27 27.32
CA THR A 66 4.84 13.46 26.11
C THR A 66 3.57 13.13 25.33
N CYS A 67 2.39 13.05 25.96
CA CYS A 67 1.12 12.85 25.28
C CYS A 67 0.75 14.02 24.35
N GLY A 68 1.26 15.22 24.60
CA GLY A 68 1.09 16.37 23.70
C GLY A 68 1.72 16.17 22.31
N TYR A 69 2.74 15.29 22.21
CA TYR A 69 3.35 14.95 20.93
C TYR A 69 2.35 14.38 19.92
N PHE A 70 1.41 13.55 20.41
CA PHE A 70 0.36 12.97 19.55
C PHE A 70 -0.47 14.06 18.86
N GLY A 71 -0.97 15.04 19.64
CA GLY A 71 -1.75 16.14 19.08
C GLY A 71 -0.98 16.97 18.04
N ASN A 72 0.28 17.27 18.36
CA ASN A 72 1.16 18.01 17.43
C ASN A 72 1.46 17.20 16.15
N SER A 73 1.74 15.91 16.28
CA SER A 73 1.98 15.04 15.11
C SER A 73 0.75 14.92 14.22
N VAL A 74 -0.43 14.69 14.82
CA VAL A 74 -1.68 14.61 14.06
C VAL A 74 -1.95 15.93 13.33
N HIS A 75 -1.77 17.07 14.00
CA HIS A 75 -1.94 18.37 13.36
C HIS A 75 -0.94 18.59 12.22
N SER A 76 0.33 18.24 12.43
CA SER A 76 1.39 18.41 11.41
C SER A 76 1.17 17.54 10.16
N TRP A 77 0.69 16.31 10.32
CA TRP A 77 0.51 15.37 9.21
C TRP A 77 -0.85 15.50 8.51
N PHE A 78 -1.91 15.78 9.26
CA PHE A 78 -3.29 15.74 8.77
C PHE A 78 -4.00 17.09 8.83
N GLY A 79 -3.31 18.16 9.25
CA GLY A 79 -3.88 19.49 9.36
C GLY A 79 -4.95 19.61 10.44
N GLU A 80 -6.01 20.32 10.15
CA GLU A 80 -7.05 20.74 11.12
C GLU A 80 -8.12 19.66 11.40
N VAL A 81 -7.70 18.39 11.54
CA VAL A 81 -8.61 17.25 11.77
C VAL A 81 -9.51 17.40 13.01
N TRP A 82 -9.12 18.27 13.95
CA TRP A 82 -9.88 18.57 15.15
C TRP A 82 -11.04 19.54 14.91
N LYS A 83 -11.15 20.13 13.72
CA LYS A 83 -12.29 20.96 13.37
C LYS A 83 -13.40 20.11 12.77
N PRO A 84 -14.58 19.99 13.42
CA PRO A 84 -15.68 19.15 12.93
C PRO A 84 -16.10 19.50 11.48
N SER A 85 -15.97 20.75 11.09
CA SER A 85 -16.29 21.21 9.72
C SER A 85 -15.34 20.69 8.63
N GLN A 86 -14.14 20.23 9.01
CA GLN A 86 -13.15 19.68 8.08
C GLN A 86 -13.06 18.15 8.14
N TYR A 87 -13.81 17.52 9.06
CA TYR A 87 -13.84 16.07 9.17
C TYR A 87 -14.58 15.46 7.98
N LYS A 88 -13.86 14.71 7.16
CA LYS A 88 -14.38 14.05 5.95
C LYS A 88 -14.78 12.58 6.17
N GLY A 89 -14.88 12.14 7.42
CA GLY A 89 -15.16 10.74 7.75
C GLY A 89 -13.90 9.86 7.82
N LEU A 90 -14.11 8.55 7.97
CA LEU A 90 -13.05 7.55 8.08
C LEU A 90 -12.82 6.77 6.78
N ASN A 91 -13.32 7.29 5.64
CA ASN A 91 -13.13 6.63 4.36
C ASN A 91 -11.67 6.77 3.89
N ALA A 92 -10.86 5.74 4.09
CA ALA A 92 -9.46 5.70 3.70
C ALA A 92 -9.25 5.66 2.17
N THR A 93 -10.31 5.41 1.38
CA THR A 93 -10.24 5.39 -0.09
C THR A 93 -10.74 6.68 -0.73
N ALA A 94 -11.12 7.70 0.06
CA ALA A 94 -11.63 8.98 -0.46
C ALA A 94 -10.62 9.72 -1.35
N PHE A 95 -9.32 9.50 -1.17
CA PHE A 95 -8.27 10.09 -2.00
C PHE A 95 -8.35 9.65 -3.47
N LEU A 96 -8.94 8.49 -3.77
CA LEU A 96 -9.10 8.03 -5.15
C LEU A 96 -9.93 9.01 -5.99
N GLU A 97 -10.94 9.65 -5.40
CA GLU A 97 -11.80 10.61 -6.10
C GLU A 97 -11.05 11.89 -6.52
N THR A 98 -9.99 12.25 -5.77
CA THR A 98 -9.22 13.48 -6.02
C THR A 98 -7.93 13.21 -6.76
N ASP A 99 -7.20 12.17 -6.38
CA ASP A 99 -5.84 11.93 -6.84
C ASP A 99 -5.80 10.98 -8.05
N PHE A 100 -6.85 10.15 -8.20
CA PHE A 100 -6.96 9.12 -9.24
C PHE A 100 -8.36 9.05 -9.84
N SER A 101 -8.95 10.22 -10.07
CA SER A 101 -10.30 10.37 -10.66
C SER A 101 -10.49 9.61 -11.97
N GLU A 102 -9.41 9.48 -12.76
CA GLU A 102 -9.42 8.73 -14.02
C GLU A 102 -9.74 7.24 -13.87
N ASP A 103 -9.36 6.63 -12.74
CA ASP A 103 -9.44 5.18 -12.54
C ASP A 103 -10.52 4.77 -11.54
N VAL A 104 -10.98 5.71 -10.70
CA VAL A 104 -11.90 5.40 -9.60
C VAL A 104 -13.22 4.77 -10.07
N GLY A 105 -13.72 5.20 -11.22
CA GLY A 105 -14.94 4.64 -11.82
C GLY A 105 -14.79 3.16 -12.18
N GLY A 106 -13.69 2.81 -12.83
CA GLY A 106 -13.36 1.42 -13.18
C GLY A 106 -13.10 0.54 -11.95
N ILE A 107 -12.38 1.07 -10.95
CA ILE A 107 -12.14 0.36 -9.68
C ILE A 107 -13.47 0.10 -8.95
N ARG A 108 -14.36 1.10 -8.91
CA ARG A 108 -15.69 0.95 -8.31
C ARG A 108 -16.52 -0.08 -9.05
N TRP A 109 -16.52 -0.03 -10.37
CA TRP A 109 -17.24 -1.01 -11.20
C TRP A 109 -16.79 -2.45 -10.88
N LEU A 110 -15.48 -2.72 -10.82
CA LEU A 110 -14.96 -4.04 -10.46
C LEU A 110 -15.45 -4.48 -9.06
N LYS A 111 -15.43 -3.60 -8.08
CA LYS A 111 -15.91 -3.92 -6.72
C LYS A 111 -17.40 -4.24 -6.64
N GLU A 112 -18.21 -3.64 -7.49
CA GLU A 112 -19.67 -3.76 -7.46
C GLU A 112 -20.18 -4.92 -8.32
N HIS A 113 -19.43 -5.32 -9.35
CA HIS A 113 -19.92 -6.29 -10.34
C HIS A 113 -19.17 -7.63 -10.31
N ILE A 114 -18.08 -7.74 -9.57
CA ILE A 114 -17.31 -8.97 -9.50
C ILE A 114 -17.52 -9.60 -8.11
N GLU A 115 -18.08 -10.81 -8.09
CA GLU A 115 -18.38 -11.53 -6.85
C GLU A 115 -17.25 -12.49 -6.44
N ASP A 116 -16.60 -13.13 -7.42
CA ASP A 116 -15.48 -14.05 -7.21
C ASP A 116 -14.14 -13.30 -7.12
N SER A 117 -13.05 -14.03 -7.19
CA SER A 117 -11.68 -13.49 -7.16
C SER A 117 -10.93 -13.78 -8.48
N PRO A 118 -11.48 -13.39 -9.65
CA PRO A 118 -10.79 -13.56 -10.92
C PRO A 118 -9.54 -12.68 -11.01
N VAL A 119 -8.57 -13.12 -11.82
CA VAL A 119 -7.35 -12.35 -12.05
C VAL A 119 -7.66 -11.12 -12.90
N VAL A 120 -7.30 -9.94 -12.40
CA VAL A 120 -7.30 -8.68 -13.15
C VAL A 120 -5.88 -8.34 -13.60
N LEU A 121 -5.71 -8.07 -14.89
CA LEU A 121 -4.44 -7.54 -15.40
C LEU A 121 -4.43 -6.02 -15.28
N GLU A 122 -3.37 -5.49 -14.70
CA GLU A 122 -3.04 -4.07 -14.61
C GLU A 122 -1.55 -3.85 -14.83
N ALA A 123 -1.13 -2.61 -15.08
CA ALA A 123 0.28 -2.29 -15.28
C ALA A 123 1.05 -2.44 -13.97
N ASN A 124 2.12 -3.21 -14.00
CA ASN A 124 3.03 -3.36 -12.87
C ASN A 124 3.98 -2.18 -12.72
N GLY A 125 4.50 -1.96 -11.52
CA GLY A 125 5.44 -0.89 -11.25
C GLY A 125 6.36 -1.14 -10.07
N ASP A 126 7.06 -0.09 -9.67
CA ASP A 126 7.98 -0.16 -8.56
C ASP A 126 7.23 -0.09 -7.22
N SER A 127 7.88 -0.51 -6.14
CA SER A 127 7.30 -0.49 -4.80
C SER A 127 6.99 0.93 -4.32
N TYR A 128 5.89 1.06 -3.60
CA TYR A 128 5.37 2.35 -3.10
C TYR A 128 5.03 3.37 -4.20
N SER A 129 4.71 2.87 -5.39
CA SER A 129 4.24 3.70 -6.51
C SER A 129 2.72 3.64 -6.67
N GLU A 130 2.23 4.29 -7.71
CA GLU A 130 0.80 4.34 -8.08
C GLU A 130 0.30 3.03 -8.72
N TYR A 131 1.23 2.16 -9.15
CA TYR A 131 0.92 0.90 -9.83
C TYR A 131 0.31 -0.13 -8.86
N GLU A 132 -0.32 -1.15 -9.43
CA GLU A 132 -1.08 -2.19 -8.71
C GLU A 132 -2.23 -1.61 -7.84
N ARG A 133 -2.69 -0.43 -8.21
CA ARG A 133 -3.78 0.26 -7.52
C ARG A 133 -5.10 -0.46 -7.67
N VAL A 134 -5.36 -1.05 -8.84
CA VAL A 134 -6.63 -1.74 -9.12
C VAL A 134 -6.77 -2.96 -8.21
N SER A 135 -5.80 -3.85 -8.19
CA SER A 135 -5.80 -5.03 -7.31
C SER A 135 -5.82 -4.65 -5.83
N ALA A 136 -5.00 -3.64 -5.43
CA ALA A 136 -4.95 -3.19 -4.04
C ALA A 136 -6.29 -2.63 -3.53
N MET A 137 -7.04 -1.92 -4.38
CA MET A 137 -8.30 -1.29 -4.00
C MET A 137 -9.53 -2.18 -4.17
N THR A 138 -9.45 -3.17 -5.05
CA THR A 138 -10.53 -4.14 -5.27
C THR A 138 -10.41 -5.39 -4.42
N GLY A 139 -9.19 -5.80 -4.07
CA GLY A 139 -8.87 -7.08 -3.46
C GLY A 139 -8.77 -8.23 -4.49
N LEU A 140 -8.88 -7.94 -5.78
CA LEU A 140 -8.73 -8.94 -6.84
C LEU A 140 -7.25 -9.31 -7.02
N PRO A 141 -6.93 -10.58 -7.30
CA PRO A 141 -5.57 -10.99 -7.64
C PRO A 141 -5.14 -10.37 -8.97
N THR A 142 -3.84 -10.07 -9.08
CA THR A 142 -3.23 -9.59 -10.32
C THR A 142 -2.05 -10.48 -10.74
N VAL A 143 -1.58 -10.32 -11.98
CA VAL A 143 -0.48 -11.12 -12.54
C VAL A 143 0.83 -10.88 -11.79
N MET A 144 1.05 -9.65 -11.36
CA MET A 144 2.25 -9.26 -10.60
C MET A 144 1.95 -8.10 -9.67
N GLY A 145 2.49 -8.15 -8.45
CA GLY A 145 2.50 -7.04 -7.50
C GLY A 145 3.73 -6.14 -7.66
N TRP A 146 3.97 -5.27 -6.69
CA TRP A 146 5.13 -4.37 -6.69
C TRP A 146 6.47 -5.12 -6.77
N TYR A 147 7.34 -4.70 -7.67
CA TYR A 147 8.57 -5.38 -8.04
C TYR A 147 9.44 -5.82 -6.85
N VAL A 148 9.81 -4.89 -5.97
CA VAL A 148 10.69 -5.22 -4.83
C VAL A 148 9.99 -6.14 -3.82
N HIS A 149 8.68 -5.98 -3.62
CA HIS A 149 7.91 -6.85 -2.74
C HIS A 149 7.83 -8.27 -3.29
N GLU A 150 7.54 -8.42 -4.59
CA GLU A 150 7.53 -9.73 -5.25
C GLU A 150 8.89 -10.41 -5.16
N TRP A 151 9.96 -9.67 -5.45
CA TRP A 151 11.33 -10.18 -5.32
C TRP A 151 11.66 -10.65 -3.91
N LEU A 152 11.35 -9.86 -2.90
CA LEU A 152 11.65 -10.21 -1.50
C LEU A 152 10.90 -11.46 -1.04
N TRP A 153 9.67 -11.65 -1.49
CA TRP A 153 8.86 -12.78 -1.06
C TRP A 153 9.07 -14.03 -1.91
N ARG A 154 9.28 -13.91 -3.21
CA ARG A 154 9.44 -15.04 -4.12
C ARG A 154 10.90 -15.48 -4.27
N GLY A 155 11.85 -14.58 -4.10
CA GLY A 155 13.30 -14.86 -4.16
C GLY A 155 13.83 -15.22 -5.56
N ASN A 156 13.00 -15.21 -6.60
CA ASN A 156 13.36 -15.57 -7.98
C ASN A 156 13.17 -14.40 -8.93
N LEU A 157 14.26 -13.70 -9.23
CA LEU A 157 14.25 -12.56 -10.16
C LEU A 157 13.92 -12.94 -11.60
N ALA A 158 14.27 -14.16 -12.04
CA ALA A 158 14.02 -14.59 -13.41
C ALA A 158 12.51 -14.68 -13.71
N ASP A 159 11.74 -15.28 -12.80
CA ASP A 159 10.29 -15.40 -12.93
C ASP A 159 9.60 -14.02 -12.89
N ILE A 160 10.09 -13.12 -12.03
CA ILE A 160 9.56 -11.77 -11.91
C ILE A 160 9.78 -10.98 -13.19
N ASN A 161 11.00 -11.01 -13.73
CA ASN A 161 11.34 -10.32 -14.96
C ASN A 161 10.60 -10.90 -16.17
N ALA A 162 10.37 -12.22 -16.20
CA ALA A 162 9.55 -12.85 -17.22
C ALA A 162 8.10 -12.35 -17.16
N ARG A 163 7.49 -12.27 -15.97
CA ARG A 163 6.13 -11.72 -15.79
C ARG A 163 6.02 -10.26 -16.22
N ILE A 164 7.02 -9.44 -15.92
CA ILE A 164 7.07 -8.03 -16.36
C ILE A 164 7.06 -7.96 -17.89
N ALA A 165 7.91 -8.74 -18.55
CA ALA A 165 7.99 -8.77 -20.00
C ALA A 165 6.68 -9.28 -20.64
N ASP A 166 6.03 -10.25 -20.01
CA ASP A 166 4.75 -10.79 -20.47
C ASP A 166 3.62 -9.75 -20.31
N ILE A 167 3.56 -9.03 -19.20
CA ILE A 167 2.60 -7.93 -18.98
C ILE A 167 2.81 -6.83 -20.03
N GLU A 168 4.06 -6.41 -20.26
CA GLU A 168 4.37 -5.42 -21.29
C GLU A 168 3.93 -5.94 -22.67
N SER A 169 4.21 -7.21 -22.99
CA SER A 169 3.81 -7.83 -24.24
C SER A 169 2.28 -7.85 -24.41
N ILE A 170 1.51 -8.12 -23.35
CA ILE A 170 0.05 -8.09 -23.45
C ILE A 170 -0.46 -6.70 -23.82
N TYR A 171 0.11 -5.65 -23.23
CA TYR A 171 -0.34 -4.29 -23.50
C TYR A 171 0.16 -3.69 -24.82
N THR A 172 1.30 -4.18 -25.35
CA THR A 172 1.98 -3.52 -26.47
C THR A 172 2.11 -4.36 -27.74
N SER A 173 1.89 -5.68 -27.69
CA SER A 173 2.04 -6.57 -28.85
C SER A 173 1.01 -6.28 -29.93
N THR A 174 1.41 -6.49 -31.17
CA THR A 174 0.54 -6.51 -32.35
C THR A 174 0.06 -7.92 -32.72
N ASP A 175 0.56 -8.96 -32.04
CA ASP A 175 0.19 -10.36 -32.24
C ASP A 175 -0.91 -10.77 -31.25
N GLU A 176 -2.15 -10.75 -31.70
CA GLU A 176 -3.31 -11.16 -30.92
C GLU A 176 -3.19 -12.60 -30.38
N THR A 177 -2.60 -13.52 -31.15
CA THR A 177 -2.45 -14.91 -30.74
C THR A 177 -1.52 -15.05 -29.56
N GLN A 178 -0.39 -14.32 -29.58
CA GLN A 178 0.52 -14.27 -28.46
C GLN A 178 -0.14 -13.69 -27.22
N VAL A 179 -0.88 -12.60 -27.36
CA VAL A 179 -1.57 -11.94 -26.25
C VAL A 179 -2.58 -12.89 -25.61
N ARG A 180 -3.41 -13.58 -26.41
CA ARG A 180 -4.39 -14.56 -25.88
C ARG A 180 -3.71 -15.69 -25.12
N LYS A 181 -2.58 -16.20 -25.62
CA LYS A 181 -1.81 -17.24 -24.93
C LYS A 181 -1.29 -16.78 -23.57
N LEU A 182 -0.81 -15.54 -23.47
CA LEU A 182 -0.33 -14.99 -22.20
C LEU A 182 -1.49 -14.76 -21.22
N LEU A 183 -2.63 -14.27 -21.67
CA LEU A 183 -3.81 -14.13 -20.84
C LEU A 183 -4.30 -15.48 -20.28
N GLU A 184 -4.26 -16.53 -21.09
CA GLU A 184 -4.60 -17.89 -20.66
C GLU A 184 -3.57 -18.44 -19.69
N GLN A 185 -2.26 -18.22 -19.93
CA GLN A 185 -1.16 -18.65 -19.05
C GLN A 185 -1.30 -18.10 -17.64
N TYR A 186 -1.76 -16.88 -17.49
CA TYR A 186 -1.94 -16.20 -16.19
C TYR A 186 -3.39 -16.26 -15.67
N ASP A 187 -4.27 -16.99 -16.33
CA ASP A 187 -5.68 -17.11 -15.97
C ASP A 187 -6.42 -15.77 -15.87
N VAL A 188 -6.00 -14.78 -16.67
CA VAL A 188 -6.57 -13.45 -16.65
C VAL A 188 -8.01 -13.46 -17.12
N SER A 189 -8.90 -12.87 -16.35
CA SER A 189 -10.33 -12.74 -16.68
C SER A 189 -10.70 -11.31 -17.07
N TYR A 190 -9.99 -10.33 -16.54
CA TYR A 190 -10.24 -8.91 -16.84
C TYR A 190 -8.93 -8.19 -17.14
N VAL A 191 -8.97 -7.31 -18.13
CA VAL A 191 -7.86 -6.40 -18.47
C VAL A 191 -8.32 -4.99 -18.17
N PHE A 192 -7.60 -4.31 -17.27
CA PHE A 192 -7.82 -2.91 -16.95
C PHE A 192 -6.91 -2.03 -17.80
N VAL A 193 -7.45 -0.95 -18.35
CA VAL A 193 -6.69 0.06 -19.07
C VAL A 193 -7.09 1.42 -18.55
N GLY A 194 -6.23 2.00 -17.73
CA GLY A 194 -6.45 3.28 -17.09
C GLY A 194 -5.24 4.22 -17.20
N SER A 195 -5.10 5.08 -16.22
CA SER A 195 -4.05 6.11 -16.21
C SER A 195 -2.63 5.53 -16.15
N CYS A 196 -2.42 4.47 -15.34
CA CYS A 196 -1.12 3.82 -15.20
C CYS A 196 -0.68 3.14 -16.50
N GLU A 197 -1.57 2.44 -17.18
CA GLU A 197 -1.32 1.78 -18.45
C GLU A 197 -0.96 2.80 -19.53
N ARG A 198 -1.74 3.87 -19.65
CA ARG A 198 -1.48 4.96 -20.58
C ARG A 198 -0.16 5.66 -20.28
N LYS A 199 0.13 5.96 -19.00
CA LYS A 199 1.38 6.59 -18.57
C LYS A 199 2.61 5.72 -18.89
N LYS A 200 2.49 4.41 -18.66
CA LYS A 200 3.61 3.47 -18.80
C LYS A 200 3.91 3.12 -20.24
N TYR A 201 2.87 2.81 -21.02
CA TYR A 201 3.04 2.29 -22.36
C TYR A 201 2.91 3.36 -23.45
N GLY A 202 2.23 4.48 -23.16
CA GLY A 202 2.10 5.61 -24.06
C GLY A 202 1.61 5.20 -25.46
N GLU A 203 2.32 5.60 -26.49
CA GLU A 203 2.01 5.28 -27.89
C GLU A 203 2.13 3.78 -28.24
N LYS A 204 2.81 3.01 -27.42
CA LYS A 204 2.94 1.56 -27.61
C LYS A 204 1.69 0.80 -27.15
N LEU A 205 0.81 1.43 -26.35
CA LEU A 205 -0.42 0.80 -25.86
C LEU A 205 -1.33 0.44 -27.04
N ASN A 206 -1.53 -0.86 -27.26
CA ASN A 206 -2.30 -1.35 -28.41
C ASN A 206 -3.78 -1.54 -28.09
N ASN A 207 -4.51 -0.44 -28.02
CA ASN A 207 -5.94 -0.45 -27.74
C ASN A 207 -6.77 -1.27 -28.74
N ASP A 208 -6.33 -1.34 -30.02
CA ASP A 208 -7.07 -2.05 -31.07
C ASP A 208 -7.03 -3.57 -30.86
N ILE A 209 -5.89 -4.10 -30.46
CA ILE A 209 -5.76 -5.52 -30.13
C ILE A 209 -6.50 -5.79 -28.82
N LEU A 210 -6.26 -4.99 -27.78
CA LEU A 210 -6.88 -5.20 -26.48
C LEU A 210 -8.41 -5.29 -26.59
N LYS A 211 -9.07 -4.36 -27.29
CA LYS A 211 -10.52 -4.35 -27.48
C LYS A 211 -11.08 -5.56 -28.29
N LYS A 212 -10.24 -6.29 -29.00
CA LYS A 212 -10.61 -7.52 -29.71
C LYS A 212 -10.52 -8.78 -28.84
N LEU A 213 -9.87 -8.70 -27.68
CA LEU A 213 -9.65 -9.86 -26.81
C LEU A 213 -10.93 -10.36 -26.14
N GLY A 214 -11.90 -9.48 -25.93
CA GLY A 214 -13.14 -9.81 -25.22
C GLY A 214 -14.17 -8.70 -25.31
N GLU A 215 -15.08 -8.68 -24.34
CA GLU A 215 -16.14 -7.67 -24.22
C GLU A 215 -15.67 -6.48 -23.39
N VAL A 216 -15.87 -5.26 -23.87
CA VAL A 216 -15.68 -4.04 -23.07
C VAL A 216 -16.85 -3.91 -22.12
N VAL A 217 -16.65 -4.25 -20.85
CA VAL A 217 -17.68 -4.28 -19.80
C VAL A 217 -17.82 -2.96 -19.03
N TYR A 218 -16.79 -2.15 -19.07
CA TYR A 218 -16.79 -0.78 -18.54
C TYR A 218 -16.00 0.13 -19.47
N GLN A 219 -16.50 1.35 -19.69
CA GLN A 219 -15.80 2.39 -20.42
C GLN A 219 -16.21 3.76 -19.88
N ASP A 220 -15.20 4.58 -19.60
CA ASP A 220 -15.34 5.99 -19.30
C ASP A 220 -14.82 6.80 -20.50
N GLU A 221 -15.69 7.59 -21.12
CA GLU A 221 -15.35 8.34 -22.33
C GLU A 221 -14.51 9.59 -22.03
N GLU A 222 -14.71 10.20 -20.86
CA GLU A 222 -13.96 11.39 -20.44
C GLU A 222 -12.50 11.05 -20.17
N TRP A 223 -12.26 9.98 -19.40
CA TRP A 223 -10.94 9.58 -18.98
C TRP A 223 -10.29 8.51 -19.84
N GLN A 224 -11.01 7.97 -20.84
CA GLN A 224 -10.53 6.87 -21.69
C GLN A 224 -10.14 5.61 -20.91
N THR A 225 -10.69 5.42 -19.72
CA THR A 225 -10.48 4.23 -18.90
C THR A 225 -11.51 3.18 -19.27
N TYR A 226 -11.06 1.94 -19.49
CA TYR A 226 -11.95 0.84 -19.82
C TYR A 226 -11.49 -0.50 -19.24
N ILE A 227 -12.45 -1.43 -19.16
CA ILE A 227 -12.23 -2.80 -18.68
C ILE A 227 -12.75 -3.77 -19.71
N ILE A 228 -11.94 -4.77 -20.02
CA ILE A 228 -12.27 -5.85 -20.96
C ILE A 228 -12.43 -7.13 -20.16
N LYS A 229 -13.56 -7.82 -20.37
CA LYS A 229 -13.76 -9.19 -19.89
C LYS A 229 -13.29 -10.14 -20.99
N VAL A 230 -12.27 -10.96 -20.69
CA VAL A 230 -11.64 -11.88 -21.65
C VAL A 230 -12.05 -13.33 -21.48
N LYS A 231 -12.73 -13.64 -20.36
CA LYS A 231 -13.35 -14.95 -20.04
C LYS A 231 -14.77 -14.78 -19.53
#